data_54a42d7c3748689be50429a924594d7d
#
_entry.id   54a42d7c3748689be50429a924594d7d
#
_cell.length_a   1.000
_cell.length_b   1.000
_cell.length_c   1.000
_cell.angle_alpha   90.00
_cell.angle_beta   90.00
_cell.angle_gamma   90.00
#
_symmetry.space_group_name_H-M   'P 1'
#
loop_
_entity.id
_entity.type
_entity.pdbx_description
1 polymer ?
#
loop_
_entity_poly.entity_id
_entity_poly.type
_entity_poly.pdbx_seq_one_letter_code
_entity_poly.pdbx_strand_id
1 'polypeptide(L)'
;MKVTLAVLLVLVSSGALAAPDEEALGKSRGYPVCANAQGSFSPEWCLVGVMSHYDSVYPSRVVKKPGTPRPLRRAAPEPALGLDRFLAEHRNTGLLVMRGDTILAERYQYERKAEHRFASMSMAKTVVAMLVGIALGEKKIASIDDPAAKYVPDLRGHPYGETPIRHLLTMTSGVKFEEVYNGHDDVMKLGRAILFQEGPGGAAAVLPYRERVAPPGQRWSYASSETFVLALVVRGATGESLSDYTTRMLWQPMGAESDAAWNIDPAGNEVGYCCFSATLRDWARLGLLLADGGARDGRPVIPADWVKAATSPQAPYPGYGYQTWVSMKQDRFHLRGLRGQAVWVHPATRTVVVHTGVYRIGGNTAAVAQDNFFDVILRAVGN
;
A
#
# COMPACT_ATOMS: atom_id res chain seq x y z
N MET A 1 -55.59 44.75 -11.12
CA MET A 1 -55.18 43.58 -10.34
C MET A 1 -53.75 43.18 -10.77
N LYS A 2 -52.74 43.46 -9.93
CA LYS A 2 -51.36 43.05 -10.17
C LYS A 2 -51.14 41.74 -9.39
N VAL A 3 -50.90 40.66 -10.11
CA VAL A 3 -50.56 39.37 -9.50
C VAL A 3 -49.05 39.34 -9.30
N THR A 4 -48.58 39.35 -8.07
CA THR A 4 -47.18 39.24 -7.71
C THR A 4 -46.86 37.76 -7.62
N LEU A 5 -46.04 37.25 -8.53
CA LEU A 5 -45.52 35.87 -8.54
C LEU A 5 -44.39 35.80 -7.52
N ALA A 6 -44.59 35.14 -6.38
CA ALA A 6 -43.55 34.82 -5.41
C ALA A 6 -42.76 33.60 -5.90
N VAL A 7 -41.50 33.82 -6.31
CA VAL A 7 -40.55 32.72 -6.61
C VAL A 7 -40.02 32.19 -5.29
N LEU A 8 -40.42 30.98 -4.92
CA LEU A 8 -39.89 30.24 -3.76
C LEU A 8 -38.49 29.68 -4.17
N LEU A 9 -37.43 30.33 -3.70
CA LEU A 9 -36.08 29.76 -3.81
C LEU A 9 -35.95 28.62 -2.80
N VAL A 10 -36.04 27.39 -3.26
CA VAL A 10 -35.67 26.22 -2.46
C VAL A 10 -34.13 26.16 -2.42
N LEU A 11 -33.57 26.64 -1.34
CA LEU A 11 -32.15 26.38 -1.00
C LEU A 11 -32.00 24.89 -0.68
N VAL A 12 -31.60 24.10 -1.67
CA VAL A 12 -31.11 22.75 -1.43
C VAL A 12 -29.73 22.89 -0.78
N SER A 13 -29.69 22.84 0.54
CA SER A 13 -28.44 22.68 1.26
C SER A 13 -27.90 21.28 0.91
N SER A 14 -26.85 21.24 0.09
CA SER A 14 -26.03 20.02 -0.09
C SER A 14 -25.28 19.77 1.20
N GLY A 15 -25.96 19.23 2.22
CA GLY A 15 -25.32 18.68 3.39
C GLY A 15 -24.42 17.54 2.93
N ALA A 16 -23.13 17.61 3.22
CA ALA A 16 -22.24 16.48 3.00
C ALA A 16 -22.83 15.26 3.70
N LEU A 17 -22.97 14.14 2.97
CA LEU A 17 -23.46 12.89 3.56
C LEU A 17 -22.49 12.46 4.67
N ALA A 18 -23.03 12.05 5.83
CA ALA A 18 -22.23 11.57 6.95
C ALA A 18 -21.46 10.31 6.56
N ALA A 19 -20.26 10.14 7.13
CA ALA A 19 -19.51 8.92 6.97
C ALA A 19 -20.23 7.74 7.65
N PRO A 20 -20.14 6.50 7.12
CA PRO A 20 -20.84 5.36 7.69
C PRO A 20 -20.21 4.93 9.03
N ASP A 21 -21.06 4.38 9.91
CA ASP A 21 -20.66 3.73 11.17
C ASP A 21 -19.80 4.60 12.12
N GLU A 22 -19.91 5.92 12.08
CA GLU A 22 -19.05 6.84 12.85
C GLU A 22 -19.00 6.51 14.35
N GLU A 23 -20.14 6.18 14.98
CA GLU A 23 -20.19 5.85 16.42
C GLU A 23 -19.50 4.51 16.71
N ALA A 24 -19.71 3.49 15.88
CA ALA A 24 -19.02 2.20 16.02
C ALA A 24 -17.50 2.35 15.84
N LEU A 25 -17.07 3.30 15.03
CA LEU A 25 -15.67 3.61 14.76
C LEU A 25 -15.07 4.62 15.76
N GLY A 26 -15.84 5.05 16.79
CA GLY A 26 -15.34 5.80 17.94
C GLY A 26 -15.50 7.31 17.84
N LYS A 27 -16.49 7.84 17.11
CA LYS A 27 -16.75 9.29 16.98
C LYS A 27 -16.87 9.99 18.31
N SER A 28 -17.71 9.48 19.21
CA SER A 28 -17.91 10.04 20.55
C SER A 28 -16.66 10.07 21.44
N ARG A 29 -15.60 9.35 21.02
CA ARG A 29 -14.30 9.27 21.71
C ARG A 29 -13.19 10.00 20.94
N GLY A 30 -13.49 10.72 19.84
CA GLY A 30 -12.52 11.41 18.99
C GLY A 30 -11.59 10.47 18.20
N TYR A 31 -12.07 9.29 17.82
CA TYR A 31 -11.31 8.27 17.07
C TYR A 31 -9.96 7.95 17.70
N PRO A 32 -9.91 7.42 18.91
CA PRO A 32 -8.69 7.25 19.68
C PRO A 32 -7.79 6.16 19.14
N VAL A 33 -6.53 6.19 19.56
CA VAL A 33 -5.62 5.05 19.49
C VAL A 33 -5.78 4.24 20.78
N CYS A 34 -6.06 2.95 20.69
CA CYS A 34 -6.21 2.12 21.88
C CYS A 34 -4.84 1.61 22.40
N ALA A 35 -4.73 1.46 23.74
CA ALA A 35 -3.49 1.11 24.41
C ALA A 35 -2.90 -0.26 23.99
N ASN A 36 -3.78 -1.24 23.71
CA ASN A 36 -3.39 -2.60 23.29
C ASN A 36 -3.76 -2.81 21.82
N ALA A 37 -3.29 -1.92 20.95
CA ALA A 37 -3.57 -2.02 19.53
C ALA A 37 -3.01 -3.34 18.93
N GLN A 38 -3.82 -4.00 18.13
CA GLN A 38 -3.45 -5.21 17.37
C GLN A 38 -3.44 -4.92 15.87
N GLY A 39 -2.89 -3.78 15.49
CA GLY A 39 -2.81 -3.34 14.12
C GLY A 39 -4.19 -3.30 13.45
N SER A 40 -4.31 -3.88 12.27
CA SER A 40 -5.57 -3.98 11.54
C SER A 40 -6.62 -4.90 12.20
N PHE A 41 -6.27 -5.61 13.26
CA PHE A 41 -7.18 -6.43 14.07
C PHE A 41 -7.64 -5.74 15.36
N SER A 42 -7.29 -4.48 15.53
CA SER A 42 -7.78 -3.68 16.67
C SER A 42 -9.31 -3.59 16.69
N PRO A 43 -9.92 -3.38 17.88
CA PRO A 43 -11.36 -3.15 18.01
C PRO A 43 -11.86 -2.02 17.11
N GLU A 44 -13.08 -2.14 16.57
CA GLU A 44 -13.65 -1.15 15.63
C GLU A 44 -13.58 0.28 16.17
N TRP A 45 -13.90 0.49 17.45
CA TRP A 45 -13.96 1.82 18.08
C TRP A 45 -12.63 2.58 18.14
N CYS A 46 -11.49 1.92 17.92
CA CYS A 46 -10.17 2.58 17.87
C CYS A 46 -9.45 2.37 16.51
N LEU A 47 -10.08 1.68 15.58
CA LEU A 47 -9.43 1.26 14.33
C LEU A 47 -9.02 2.46 13.46
N VAL A 48 -9.85 3.52 13.39
CA VAL A 48 -9.52 4.75 12.66
C VAL A 48 -8.25 5.40 13.22
N GLY A 49 -8.16 5.51 14.54
CA GLY A 49 -6.99 6.06 15.21
C GLY A 49 -5.74 5.22 14.95
N VAL A 50 -5.83 3.91 15.19
CA VAL A 50 -4.71 2.99 14.98
C VAL A 50 -4.21 3.03 13.54
N MET A 51 -5.10 2.92 12.54
CA MET A 51 -4.72 2.90 11.11
C MET A 51 -4.13 4.22 10.60
N SER A 52 -4.28 5.31 11.34
CA SER A 52 -3.72 6.63 11.02
C SER A 52 -2.51 7.00 11.88
N HIS A 53 -2.08 6.13 12.80
CA HIS A 53 -0.98 6.38 13.74
C HIS A 53 -0.09 5.13 13.95
N TYR A 54 0.00 4.27 12.96
CA TYR A 54 0.80 3.04 13.04
C TYR A 54 2.24 3.30 13.44
N ASP A 55 2.80 4.39 12.95
CA ASP A 55 4.17 4.84 13.21
C ASP A 55 4.42 5.35 14.65
N SER A 56 3.36 5.61 15.40
CA SER A 56 3.45 5.94 16.83
C SER A 56 2.96 4.81 17.75
N VAL A 57 2.21 3.84 17.19
CA VAL A 57 1.73 2.66 17.94
C VAL A 57 2.85 1.62 18.11
N TYR A 58 3.67 1.45 17.10
CA TYR A 58 4.77 0.47 17.09
C TYR A 58 6.10 1.17 16.78
N PRO A 59 7.25 0.60 17.21
CA PRO A 59 8.55 1.12 16.84
C PRO A 59 8.67 1.33 15.33
N SER A 60 9.20 2.48 14.92
CA SER A 60 9.28 2.86 13.51
C SER A 60 10.56 3.60 13.18
N ARG A 61 10.92 3.62 11.91
CA ARG A 61 12.01 4.42 11.35
C ARG A 61 11.46 5.37 10.30
N VAL A 62 11.96 6.60 10.30
CA VAL A 62 11.52 7.65 9.39
C VAL A 62 12.10 7.43 7.99
N VAL A 63 11.28 7.61 6.97
CA VAL A 63 11.68 7.76 5.57
C VAL A 63 11.56 9.23 5.22
N LYS A 64 12.69 9.90 5.02
CA LYS A 64 12.78 11.37 4.93
C LYS A 64 12.38 11.89 3.56
N LYS A 65 11.58 12.93 3.52
CA LYS A 65 11.28 13.70 2.31
C LYS A 65 12.50 14.49 1.81
N PRO A 66 12.49 14.99 0.55
CA PRO A 66 13.50 15.93 0.08
C PRO A 66 13.37 17.31 0.78
N GLY A 67 14.42 18.12 0.73
CA GLY A 67 14.36 19.50 1.23
C GLY A 67 13.33 20.36 0.52
N THR A 68 13.13 20.15 -0.79
CA THR A 68 12.12 20.83 -1.61
C THR A 68 11.20 19.79 -2.25
N PRO A 69 9.99 19.59 -1.68
CA PRO A 69 9.00 18.71 -2.27
C PRO A 69 8.51 19.24 -3.63
N ARG A 70 8.13 18.34 -4.53
CA ARG A 70 7.47 18.73 -5.76
C ARG A 70 5.99 19.01 -5.48
N PRO A 71 5.50 20.24 -5.75
CA PRO A 71 4.11 20.59 -5.56
C PRO A 71 3.22 19.82 -6.55
N LEU A 72 2.02 19.44 -6.11
CA LEU A 72 0.93 18.99 -6.96
C LEU A 72 0.02 20.17 -7.28
N ARG A 73 -0.52 20.18 -8.49
CA ARG A 73 -1.55 21.15 -8.89
C ARG A 73 -2.91 20.71 -8.35
N ARG A 74 -3.89 21.62 -8.36
CA ARG A 74 -5.30 21.31 -8.11
C ARG A 74 -6.15 21.75 -9.29
N ALA A 75 -7.13 20.94 -9.63
CA ALA A 75 -8.15 21.32 -10.60
C ALA A 75 -9.05 22.42 -10.00
N ALA A 76 -9.34 23.42 -10.82
CA ALA A 76 -10.28 24.50 -10.48
C ALA A 76 -11.07 24.88 -11.75
N PRO A 77 -12.38 24.61 -11.81
CA PRO A 77 -13.18 23.95 -10.79
C PRO A 77 -12.87 22.46 -10.62
N GLU A 78 -13.27 21.89 -9.48
CA GLU A 78 -13.21 20.43 -9.25
C GLU A 78 -14.22 19.73 -10.18
N PRO A 79 -13.81 18.67 -10.91
CA PRO A 79 -14.74 17.94 -11.78
C PRO A 79 -15.76 17.14 -10.96
N ALA A 80 -16.95 16.94 -11.52
CA ALA A 80 -18.01 16.13 -10.92
C ALA A 80 -17.69 14.63 -11.05
N LEU A 81 -17.07 14.04 -10.01
CA LEU A 81 -16.61 12.65 -10.01
C LEU A 81 -17.60 11.68 -9.30
N GLY A 82 -18.71 12.18 -8.76
CA GLY A 82 -19.71 11.34 -8.09
C GLY A 82 -19.20 10.66 -6.80
N LEU A 83 -18.31 11.31 -6.05
CA LEU A 83 -17.63 10.74 -4.89
C LEU A 83 -18.56 10.55 -3.69
N ASP A 84 -19.58 11.39 -3.51
CA ASP A 84 -20.35 11.50 -2.29
C ASP A 84 -21.06 10.20 -1.92
N ARG A 85 -21.63 9.52 -2.90
CA ARG A 85 -22.28 8.24 -2.70
C ARG A 85 -21.29 7.18 -2.22
N PHE A 86 -20.12 7.07 -2.87
CA PHE A 86 -19.10 6.10 -2.50
C PHE A 86 -18.58 6.35 -1.08
N LEU A 87 -18.37 7.62 -0.73
CA LEU A 87 -17.93 8.02 0.60
C LEU A 87 -18.98 7.72 1.69
N ALA A 88 -20.26 7.91 1.38
CA ALA A 88 -21.35 7.63 2.32
C ALA A 88 -21.63 6.13 2.53
N GLU A 89 -21.34 5.30 1.53
CA GLU A 89 -21.59 3.86 1.59
C GLU A 89 -20.39 3.06 2.13
N HIS A 90 -19.19 3.64 2.17
CA HIS A 90 -17.97 2.92 2.49
C HIS A 90 -17.12 3.63 3.55
N ARG A 91 -16.47 2.83 4.42
CA ARG A 91 -15.63 3.28 5.54
C ARG A 91 -14.28 3.83 5.07
N ASN A 92 -14.31 4.88 4.26
CA ASN A 92 -13.10 5.53 3.74
C ASN A 92 -12.55 6.49 4.79
N THR A 93 -11.26 6.42 5.09
CA THR A 93 -10.57 7.43 5.90
C THR A 93 -10.00 8.55 5.04
N GLY A 94 -9.71 8.24 3.79
CA GLY A 94 -9.25 9.20 2.80
C GLY A 94 -9.41 8.71 1.37
N LEU A 95 -9.66 9.64 0.45
CA LEU A 95 -9.81 9.42 -0.98
C LEU A 95 -9.16 10.55 -1.74
N LEU A 96 -8.27 10.24 -2.68
CA LEU A 96 -7.64 11.21 -3.56
C LEU A 96 -7.70 10.70 -5.00
N VAL A 97 -8.16 11.55 -5.91
CA VAL A 97 -8.16 11.31 -7.36
C VAL A 97 -7.20 12.28 -8.01
N MET A 98 -6.29 11.77 -8.80
CA MET A 98 -5.27 12.56 -9.49
C MET A 98 -5.14 12.13 -10.96
N ARG A 99 -4.91 13.09 -11.85
CA ARG A 99 -4.56 12.85 -13.26
C ARG A 99 -3.28 13.61 -13.60
N GLY A 100 -2.25 12.87 -14.02
CA GLY A 100 -0.91 13.45 -14.08
C GLY A 100 -0.51 14.00 -12.69
N ASP A 101 0.02 15.20 -12.61
CA ASP A 101 0.38 15.87 -11.34
C ASP A 101 -0.73 16.79 -10.79
N THR A 102 -1.97 16.64 -11.29
CA THR A 102 -3.11 17.46 -10.88
C THR A 102 -4.09 16.66 -10.01
N ILE A 103 -4.27 17.08 -8.78
CA ILE A 103 -5.31 16.58 -7.88
C ILE A 103 -6.66 17.06 -8.41
N LEU A 104 -7.54 16.13 -8.76
CA LEU A 104 -8.89 16.38 -9.23
C LEU A 104 -9.86 16.48 -8.05
N ALA A 105 -9.68 15.62 -7.04
CA ALA A 105 -10.46 15.63 -5.81
C ALA A 105 -9.66 15.04 -4.66
N GLU A 106 -9.94 15.50 -3.43
CA GLU A 106 -9.31 15.01 -2.21
C GLU A 106 -10.30 15.15 -1.06
N ARG A 107 -10.60 14.02 -0.37
CA ARG A 107 -11.59 13.94 0.70
C ARG A 107 -11.04 13.14 1.87
N TYR A 108 -11.45 13.53 3.07
CA TYR A 108 -11.13 12.85 4.33
C TYR A 108 -12.38 12.69 5.16
N GLN A 109 -12.52 11.54 5.83
CA GLN A 109 -13.61 11.26 6.75
C GLN A 109 -13.04 10.91 8.13
N TYR A 110 -13.91 10.79 9.14
CA TYR A 110 -13.54 10.45 10.53
C TYR A 110 -12.46 11.39 11.09
N GLU A 111 -12.62 12.69 10.85
CA GLU A 111 -11.68 13.75 11.29
C GLU A 111 -10.23 13.57 10.80
N ARG A 112 -10.03 12.72 9.78
CA ARG A 112 -8.70 12.62 9.16
C ARG A 112 -8.43 13.85 8.30
N LYS A 113 -7.15 14.15 8.07
CA LYS A 113 -6.68 15.34 7.37
C LYS A 113 -5.50 14.99 6.45
N ALA A 114 -5.11 15.96 5.60
CA ALA A 114 -4.08 15.78 4.59
C ALA A 114 -2.68 15.45 5.17
N GLU A 115 -2.39 15.93 6.38
CA GLU A 115 -1.14 15.69 7.08
C GLU A 115 -1.05 14.32 7.75
N HIS A 116 -2.17 13.60 7.91
CA HIS A 116 -2.14 12.27 8.52
C HIS A 116 -1.46 11.25 7.59
N ARG A 117 -0.69 10.36 8.20
CA ARG A 117 -0.11 9.21 7.52
C ARG A 117 -1.01 8.00 7.74
N PHE A 118 -1.34 7.33 6.64
CA PHE A 118 -2.20 6.16 6.63
C PHE A 118 -1.36 4.91 6.44
N ALA A 119 -1.61 3.90 7.27
CA ALA A 119 -0.90 2.62 7.20
C ALA A 119 -1.18 1.91 5.86
N SER A 120 -0.14 1.48 5.20
CA SER A 120 -0.20 0.84 3.88
C SER A 120 -0.91 -0.50 3.86
N MET A 121 -0.85 -1.23 4.96
CA MET A 121 -1.04 -2.68 4.91
C MET A 121 -0.21 -3.25 3.75
N SER A 122 -0.74 -4.18 3.00
CA SER A 122 0.03 -4.86 1.95
C SER A 122 0.42 -4.00 0.74
N MET A 123 0.03 -2.71 0.67
CA MET A 123 0.58 -1.81 -0.36
C MET A 123 2.11 -1.67 -0.26
N ALA A 124 2.69 -1.85 0.95
CA ALA A 124 4.14 -1.85 1.15
C ALA A 124 4.87 -2.91 0.33
N LYS A 125 4.22 -4.02 0.00
CA LYS A 125 4.81 -5.10 -0.81
C LYS A 125 5.30 -4.60 -2.16
N THR A 126 4.52 -3.75 -2.83
CA THR A 126 4.94 -3.13 -4.09
C THR A 126 6.12 -2.18 -3.88
N VAL A 127 6.17 -1.45 -2.76
CA VAL A 127 7.34 -0.61 -2.43
C VAL A 127 8.60 -1.46 -2.32
N VAL A 128 8.55 -2.58 -1.59
CA VAL A 128 9.68 -3.53 -1.47
C VAL A 128 10.10 -4.06 -2.85
N ALA A 129 9.14 -4.44 -3.70
CA ALA A 129 9.47 -4.88 -5.06
C ALA A 129 10.16 -3.80 -5.88
N MET A 130 9.76 -2.54 -5.76
CA MET A 130 10.45 -1.42 -6.44
C MET A 130 11.88 -1.27 -5.93
N LEU A 131 12.11 -1.41 -4.63
CA LEU A 131 13.46 -1.35 -4.05
C LEU A 131 14.35 -2.52 -4.52
N VAL A 132 13.79 -3.73 -4.69
CA VAL A 132 14.51 -4.85 -5.31
C VAL A 132 14.95 -4.47 -6.74
N GLY A 133 14.07 -3.87 -7.53
CA GLY A 133 14.39 -3.44 -8.90
C GLY A 133 15.46 -2.34 -8.95
N ILE A 134 15.41 -1.41 -8.03
CA ILE A 134 16.44 -0.37 -7.90
C ILE A 134 17.79 -1.02 -7.52
N ALA A 135 17.79 -1.93 -6.52
CA ALA A 135 19.00 -2.61 -6.08
C ALA A 135 19.61 -3.52 -7.18
N LEU A 136 18.76 -4.11 -8.03
CA LEU A 136 19.19 -4.83 -9.24
C LEU A 136 19.85 -3.85 -10.25
N GLY A 137 19.23 -2.71 -10.50
CA GLY A 137 19.77 -1.66 -11.38
C GLY A 137 21.11 -1.09 -10.87
N GLU A 138 21.27 -0.93 -9.56
CA GLU A 138 22.53 -0.55 -8.91
C GLU A 138 23.56 -1.71 -8.83
N LYS A 139 23.23 -2.92 -9.30
CA LYS A 139 24.06 -4.13 -9.22
C LYS A 139 24.38 -4.56 -7.76
N LYS A 140 23.58 -4.13 -6.80
CA LYS A 140 23.64 -4.60 -5.41
C LYS A 140 23.04 -6.00 -5.29
N ILE A 141 21.96 -6.27 -6.03
CA ILE A 141 21.46 -7.60 -6.33
C ILE A 141 22.01 -7.97 -7.70
N ALA A 142 22.70 -9.11 -7.81
CA ALA A 142 23.35 -9.50 -9.07
C ALA A 142 22.33 -10.09 -10.07
N SER A 143 21.37 -10.89 -9.57
CA SER A 143 20.31 -11.51 -10.37
C SER A 143 19.08 -11.80 -9.50
N ILE A 144 17.90 -11.72 -10.08
CA ILE A 144 16.68 -12.23 -9.42
C ILE A 144 16.59 -13.76 -9.40
N ASP A 145 17.49 -14.43 -10.11
CA ASP A 145 17.67 -15.88 -10.05
C ASP A 145 18.58 -16.34 -8.89
N ASP A 146 19.22 -15.39 -8.21
CA ASP A 146 19.98 -15.70 -7.01
C ASP A 146 19.05 -16.20 -5.90
N PRO A 147 19.48 -17.21 -5.11
CA PRO A 147 18.75 -17.62 -3.91
C PRO A 147 18.82 -16.50 -2.87
N ALA A 148 17.73 -16.32 -2.11
CA ALA A 148 17.66 -15.28 -1.08
C ALA A 148 18.79 -15.39 -0.03
N ALA A 149 19.25 -16.61 0.29
CA ALA A 149 20.33 -16.88 1.22
C ALA A 149 21.69 -16.26 0.80
N LYS A 150 21.87 -15.90 -0.48
CA LYS A 150 23.04 -15.15 -0.93
C LYS A 150 23.15 -13.79 -0.24
N TYR A 151 22.01 -13.16 0.07
CA TYR A 151 21.90 -11.84 0.69
C TYR A 151 21.45 -11.90 2.15
N VAL A 152 20.86 -13.04 2.57
CA VAL A 152 20.42 -13.30 3.94
C VAL A 152 21.02 -14.63 4.40
N PRO A 153 22.31 -14.64 4.80
CA PRO A 153 23.04 -15.88 5.13
C PRO A 153 22.37 -16.73 6.22
N ASP A 154 21.64 -16.10 7.14
CA ASP A 154 20.90 -16.77 8.22
C ASP A 154 19.78 -17.68 7.71
N LEU A 155 19.38 -17.55 6.46
CA LEU A 155 18.39 -18.42 5.81
C LEU A 155 19.04 -19.56 4.99
N ARG A 156 20.34 -19.78 5.09
CA ARG A 156 21.02 -20.86 4.35
C ARG A 156 20.49 -22.21 4.78
N GLY A 157 20.10 -23.06 3.80
CA GLY A 157 19.45 -24.35 4.04
C GLY A 157 17.98 -24.26 4.49
N HIS A 158 17.41 -23.05 4.53
CA HIS A 158 15.99 -22.85 4.81
C HIS A 158 15.22 -22.71 3.49
N PRO A 159 13.97 -23.25 3.36
CA PRO A 159 13.21 -23.16 2.11
C PRO A 159 13.11 -21.76 1.51
N TYR A 160 12.86 -20.73 2.32
CA TYR A 160 12.87 -19.35 1.82
C TYR A 160 14.26 -18.90 1.34
N GLY A 161 15.32 -19.28 2.05
CA GLY A 161 16.70 -18.96 1.68
C GLY A 161 17.12 -19.56 0.33
N GLU A 162 16.73 -20.81 0.09
CA GLU A 162 17.01 -21.53 -1.16
C GLU A 162 16.05 -21.15 -2.31
N THR A 163 15.09 -20.26 -2.06
CA THR A 163 14.17 -19.78 -3.10
C THR A 163 14.81 -18.65 -3.89
N PRO A 164 14.85 -18.71 -5.24
CA PRO A 164 15.22 -17.60 -6.08
C PRO A 164 14.36 -16.36 -5.82
N ILE A 165 14.96 -15.18 -5.81
CA ILE A 165 14.28 -13.89 -5.54
C ILE A 165 13.06 -13.71 -6.45
N ARG A 166 13.13 -14.12 -7.73
CA ARG A 166 12.00 -14.05 -8.68
C ARG A 166 10.74 -14.74 -8.15
N HIS A 167 10.89 -15.87 -7.46
CA HIS A 167 9.76 -16.64 -6.95
C HIS A 167 9.18 -16.06 -5.66
N LEU A 168 9.99 -15.34 -4.88
CA LEU A 168 9.48 -14.51 -3.79
C LEU A 168 8.73 -13.27 -4.33
N LEU A 169 9.21 -12.65 -5.40
CA LEU A 169 8.55 -11.52 -6.07
C LEU A 169 7.17 -11.89 -6.62
N THR A 170 6.99 -13.11 -7.08
CA THR A 170 5.76 -13.60 -7.72
C THR A 170 4.85 -14.41 -6.80
N MET A 171 5.12 -14.48 -5.50
CA MET A 171 4.34 -15.29 -4.54
C MET A 171 4.30 -16.77 -4.92
N THR A 172 5.44 -17.33 -5.33
CA THR A 172 5.54 -18.70 -5.84
C THR A 172 6.69 -19.47 -5.21
N SER A 173 7.09 -19.16 -3.97
CA SER A 173 8.14 -19.93 -3.27
C SER A 173 7.77 -21.40 -3.10
N GLY A 174 6.49 -21.72 -3.04
CA GLY A 174 5.99 -23.05 -2.70
C GLY A 174 6.13 -23.40 -1.22
N VAL A 175 6.58 -22.48 -0.37
CA VAL A 175 6.57 -22.64 1.08
C VAL A 175 5.15 -22.50 1.60
N LYS A 176 4.75 -23.43 2.49
CA LYS A 176 3.43 -23.39 3.12
C LYS A 176 3.34 -22.21 4.08
N PHE A 177 2.39 -21.34 3.82
CA PHE A 177 2.08 -20.18 4.66
C PHE A 177 0.59 -19.87 4.52
N GLU A 178 -0.12 -19.87 5.64
CA GLU A 178 -1.55 -19.59 5.65
C GLU A 178 -1.81 -18.10 5.91
N GLU A 179 -2.53 -17.46 4.98
CA GLU A 179 -2.90 -16.05 5.09
C GLU A 179 -4.37 -15.86 4.74
N VAL A 180 -5.24 -16.10 5.72
CA VAL A 180 -6.71 -16.06 5.59
C VAL A 180 -7.36 -15.05 6.53
N TYR A 181 -6.56 -14.35 7.35
CA TYR A 181 -6.95 -13.25 8.25
C TYR A 181 -8.00 -13.64 9.30
N ASN A 182 -7.93 -14.88 9.80
CA ASN A 182 -8.82 -15.39 10.86
C ASN A 182 -8.33 -15.06 12.29
N GLY A 183 -7.19 -14.38 12.44
CA GLY A 183 -6.58 -14.01 13.72
C GLY A 183 -5.68 -15.09 14.33
N HIS A 184 -5.57 -16.29 13.72
CA HIS A 184 -4.78 -17.42 14.21
C HIS A 184 -3.86 -18.03 13.14
N ASP A 185 -3.95 -17.58 11.93
CA ASP A 185 -3.16 -18.01 10.78
C ASP A 185 -1.68 -17.60 10.86
N ASP A 186 -0.88 -18.02 9.88
CA ASP A 186 0.55 -17.80 9.91
C ASP A 186 0.92 -16.31 9.75
N VAL A 187 0.11 -15.52 9.02
CA VAL A 187 0.36 -14.06 8.94
C VAL A 187 0.14 -13.38 10.29
N MET A 188 -0.82 -13.83 11.11
CA MET A 188 -0.99 -13.32 12.47
C MET A 188 0.17 -13.76 13.38
N LYS A 189 0.64 -15.01 13.29
CA LYS A 189 1.81 -15.49 14.05
C LYS A 189 3.07 -14.68 13.69
N LEU A 190 3.30 -14.46 12.40
CA LEU A 190 4.39 -13.61 11.92
C LEU A 190 4.23 -12.17 12.43
N GLY A 191 3.02 -11.61 12.37
CA GLY A 191 2.71 -10.27 12.89
C GLY A 191 3.00 -10.13 14.37
N ARG A 192 2.66 -11.14 15.18
CA ARG A 192 2.99 -11.17 16.62
C ARG A 192 4.50 -11.14 16.84
N ALA A 193 5.24 -11.97 16.11
CA ALA A 193 6.69 -12.05 16.26
C ALA A 193 7.37 -10.72 15.92
N ILE A 194 6.97 -10.04 14.85
CA ILE A 194 7.73 -8.90 14.32
C ILE A 194 7.07 -7.54 14.56
N LEU A 195 5.77 -7.37 14.32
CA LEU A 195 5.09 -6.08 14.51
C LEU A 195 4.73 -5.83 15.97
N PHE A 196 4.18 -6.84 16.65
CA PHE A 196 3.77 -6.73 18.05
C PHE A 196 4.93 -6.97 19.03
N GLN A 197 6.15 -7.17 18.52
CA GLN A 197 7.38 -7.31 19.30
C GLN A 197 7.39 -8.52 20.25
N GLU A 198 6.64 -9.59 19.93
CA GLU A 198 6.52 -10.78 20.77
C GLU A 198 7.54 -11.89 20.42
N GLY A 199 8.34 -11.71 19.38
CA GLY A 199 9.26 -12.72 18.85
C GLY A 199 10.65 -12.18 18.50
N PRO A 200 11.50 -13.02 17.87
CA PRO A 200 12.91 -12.68 17.66
C PRO A 200 13.18 -11.64 16.56
N GLY A 201 12.25 -11.38 15.64
CA GLY A 201 12.49 -10.54 14.47
C GLY A 201 13.53 -11.11 13.48
N GLY A 202 13.81 -10.35 12.41
CA GLY A 202 14.79 -10.72 11.38
C GLY A 202 14.52 -12.08 10.73
N ALA A 203 15.57 -12.70 10.22
CA ALA A 203 15.48 -14.02 9.58
C ALA A 203 14.88 -15.08 10.52
N ALA A 204 15.10 -14.96 11.83
CA ALA A 204 14.59 -15.91 12.83
C ALA A 204 13.05 -15.97 12.86
N ALA A 205 12.36 -14.88 12.49
CA ALA A 205 10.90 -14.84 12.47
C ALA A 205 10.28 -15.76 11.41
N VAL A 206 10.99 -16.11 10.35
CA VAL A 206 10.49 -16.99 9.28
C VAL A 206 10.99 -18.43 9.40
N LEU A 207 11.91 -18.73 10.31
CA LEU A 207 12.43 -20.10 10.51
C LEU A 207 11.37 -21.16 10.83
N PRO A 208 10.23 -20.85 11.47
CA PRO A 208 9.18 -21.85 11.68
C PRO A 208 8.52 -22.36 10.39
N TYR A 209 8.56 -21.62 9.27
CA TYR A 209 7.87 -21.97 8.03
C TYR A 209 8.78 -22.82 7.13
N ARG A 210 8.95 -24.11 7.46
CA ARG A 210 9.92 -25.00 6.79
C ARG A 210 9.30 -25.95 5.75
N GLU A 211 7.97 -26.12 5.75
CA GLU A 211 7.29 -27.03 4.85
C GLU A 211 7.20 -26.43 3.46
N ARG A 212 7.75 -27.10 2.45
CA ARG A 212 7.59 -26.75 1.04
C ARG A 212 6.61 -27.71 0.40
N VAL A 213 5.48 -27.19 -0.09
CA VAL A 213 4.38 -28.00 -0.67
C VAL A 213 4.40 -28.03 -2.20
N ALA A 214 5.24 -27.21 -2.84
CA ALA A 214 5.46 -27.23 -4.29
C ALA A 214 6.86 -26.69 -4.62
N PRO A 215 7.48 -27.12 -5.73
CA PRO A 215 8.68 -26.48 -6.26
C PRO A 215 8.45 -24.98 -6.50
N PRO A 216 9.50 -24.11 -6.34
CA PRO A 216 9.41 -22.70 -6.67
C PRO A 216 8.92 -22.47 -8.10
N GLY A 217 8.04 -21.51 -8.29
CA GLY A 217 7.48 -21.14 -9.59
C GLY A 217 6.24 -21.93 -10.02
N GLN A 218 5.88 -23.02 -9.35
CA GLN A 218 4.78 -23.87 -9.80
C GLN A 218 3.41 -23.52 -9.22
N ARG A 219 3.38 -22.98 -7.99
CA ARG A 219 2.13 -22.67 -7.29
C ARG A 219 2.15 -21.24 -6.77
N TRP A 220 1.17 -20.46 -7.18
CA TRP A 220 0.91 -19.17 -6.60
C TRP A 220 0.18 -19.31 -5.26
N SER A 221 0.69 -18.64 -4.22
CA SER A 221 0.06 -18.58 -2.91
C SER A 221 0.48 -17.30 -2.23
N TYR A 222 -0.47 -16.38 -1.99
CA TYR A 222 -0.17 -15.11 -1.36
C TYR A 222 0.40 -15.32 0.05
N ALA A 223 1.60 -14.80 0.31
CA ALA A 223 2.33 -15.02 1.54
C ALA A 223 3.16 -13.78 1.96
N SER A 224 2.74 -13.12 3.02
CA SER A 224 3.44 -11.94 3.56
C SER A 224 4.89 -12.22 3.97
N SER A 225 5.19 -13.46 4.37
CA SER A 225 6.54 -13.91 4.69
C SER A 225 7.51 -13.80 3.51
N GLU A 226 7.06 -13.99 2.27
CA GLU A 226 7.90 -13.84 1.08
C GLU A 226 8.37 -12.40 0.92
N THR A 227 7.48 -11.43 1.12
CA THR A 227 7.86 -10.01 1.07
C THR A 227 8.76 -9.61 2.24
N PHE A 228 8.55 -10.19 3.42
CA PHE A 228 9.44 -9.95 4.55
C PHE A 228 10.87 -10.43 4.23
N VAL A 229 11.01 -11.61 3.63
CA VAL A 229 12.31 -12.11 3.14
C VAL A 229 12.90 -11.20 2.06
N LEU A 230 12.09 -10.69 1.12
CA LEU A 230 12.56 -9.72 0.12
C LEU A 230 13.09 -8.42 0.78
N ALA A 231 12.46 -7.94 1.84
CA ALA A 231 12.94 -6.78 2.59
C ALA A 231 14.32 -7.06 3.21
N LEU A 232 14.51 -8.25 3.80
CA LEU A 232 15.82 -8.69 4.32
C LEU A 232 16.86 -8.82 3.19
N VAL A 233 16.47 -9.31 2.01
CA VAL A 233 17.33 -9.38 0.83
C VAL A 233 17.82 -7.99 0.42
N VAL A 234 16.92 -6.99 0.33
CA VAL A 234 17.33 -5.60 0.00
C VAL A 234 18.30 -5.07 1.05
N ARG A 235 17.99 -5.24 2.34
CA ARG A 235 18.87 -4.82 3.43
C ARG A 235 20.26 -5.48 3.35
N GLY A 236 20.29 -6.80 3.14
CA GLY A 236 21.55 -7.55 3.04
C GLY A 236 22.37 -7.19 1.79
N ALA A 237 21.72 -6.95 0.67
CA ALA A 237 22.36 -6.57 -0.59
C ALA A 237 22.93 -5.14 -0.56
N THR A 238 22.22 -4.21 0.08
CA THR A 238 22.60 -2.79 0.10
C THR A 238 23.48 -2.43 1.29
N GLY A 239 23.37 -3.17 2.40
CA GLY A 239 24.00 -2.83 3.68
C GLY A 239 23.32 -1.66 4.41
N GLU A 240 22.20 -1.17 3.90
CA GLU A 240 21.42 -0.05 4.46
C GLU A 240 20.13 -0.55 5.11
N SER A 241 19.56 0.21 6.06
CA SER A 241 18.17 -0.02 6.46
C SER A 241 17.23 0.20 5.28
N LEU A 242 16.11 -0.54 5.24
CA LEU A 242 15.14 -0.36 4.16
C LEU A 242 14.61 1.08 4.11
N SER A 243 14.44 1.74 5.27
CA SER A 243 14.00 3.13 5.36
C SER A 243 15.03 4.12 4.82
N ASP A 244 16.32 3.95 5.11
CA ASP A 244 17.38 4.82 4.58
C ASP A 244 17.52 4.63 3.06
N TYR A 245 17.49 3.37 2.61
CA TYR A 245 17.52 3.06 1.18
C TYR A 245 16.30 3.62 0.45
N THR A 246 15.10 3.48 1.02
CA THR A 246 13.87 4.09 0.47
C THR A 246 13.98 5.60 0.41
N THR A 247 14.49 6.24 1.47
CA THR A 247 14.72 7.68 1.53
C THR A 247 15.53 8.15 0.33
N ARG A 248 16.70 7.55 0.15
CA ARG A 248 17.70 7.96 -0.84
C ARG A 248 17.28 7.61 -2.28
N MET A 249 16.73 6.42 -2.48
CA MET A 249 16.55 5.87 -3.82
C MET A 249 15.14 6.02 -4.38
N LEU A 250 14.13 6.26 -3.54
CA LEU A 250 12.75 6.32 -3.99
C LEU A 250 12.04 7.59 -3.51
N TRP A 251 12.02 7.85 -2.20
CA TRP A 251 11.16 8.87 -1.60
C TRP A 251 11.58 10.29 -1.97
N GLN A 252 12.87 10.58 -1.83
CA GLN A 252 13.44 11.87 -2.24
C GLN A 252 13.43 12.05 -3.78
N PRO A 253 13.88 11.09 -4.60
CA PRO A 253 13.85 11.24 -6.04
C PRO A 253 12.43 11.40 -6.63
N MET A 254 11.40 10.76 -6.05
CA MET A 254 10.03 10.98 -6.51
C MET A 254 9.44 12.34 -6.10
N GLY A 255 10.09 13.07 -5.20
CA GLY A 255 9.67 14.40 -4.75
C GLY A 255 8.54 14.37 -3.71
N ALA A 256 8.60 13.46 -2.75
CA ALA A 256 7.63 13.36 -1.65
C ALA A 256 7.47 14.69 -0.90
N GLU A 257 6.23 15.02 -0.48
CA GLU A 257 5.98 16.25 0.29
C GLU A 257 6.10 16.06 1.80
N SER A 258 5.97 14.82 2.28
CA SER A 258 5.98 14.51 3.70
C SER A 258 6.93 13.36 4.01
N ASP A 259 7.45 13.35 5.24
CA ASP A 259 8.12 12.17 5.75
C ASP A 259 7.13 11.01 5.82
N ALA A 260 7.59 9.83 5.46
CA ALA A 260 6.90 8.58 5.74
C ALA A 260 7.55 7.86 6.92
N ALA A 261 6.94 6.79 7.39
CA ALA A 261 7.50 5.97 8.45
C ALA A 261 7.28 4.48 8.14
N TRP A 262 8.23 3.66 8.53
CA TRP A 262 8.14 2.21 8.41
C TRP A 262 8.34 1.56 9.78
N ASN A 263 7.39 0.73 10.21
CA ASN A 263 7.53 0.02 11.46
C ASN A 263 8.64 -1.03 11.37
N ILE A 264 9.34 -1.22 12.48
CA ILE A 264 10.48 -2.13 12.58
C ILE A 264 10.19 -3.29 13.54
N ASP A 265 10.83 -4.42 13.28
CA ASP A 265 10.80 -5.61 14.12
C ASP A 265 11.78 -5.49 15.32
N PRO A 266 11.79 -6.45 16.27
CA PRO A 266 12.72 -6.43 17.41
C PRO A 266 14.21 -6.47 17.02
N ALA A 267 14.54 -6.96 15.83
CA ALA A 267 15.91 -6.97 15.31
C ALA A 267 16.26 -5.69 14.51
N GLY A 268 15.34 -4.71 14.43
CA GLY A 268 15.53 -3.43 13.75
C GLY A 268 15.40 -3.50 12.22
N ASN A 269 14.72 -4.52 11.69
CA ASN A 269 14.39 -4.60 10.26
C ASN A 269 12.99 -4.06 10.02
N GLU A 270 12.78 -3.38 8.92
CA GLU A 270 11.46 -2.90 8.52
C GLU A 270 10.51 -4.07 8.21
N VAL A 271 9.26 -3.95 8.68
CA VAL A 271 8.19 -4.93 8.42
C VAL A 271 7.74 -4.78 6.96
N GLY A 272 8.51 -5.35 6.03
CA GLY A 272 8.41 -5.06 4.60
C GLY A 272 7.08 -5.39 3.94
N TYR A 273 6.31 -6.34 4.46
CA TYR A 273 5.04 -6.73 3.87
C TYR A 273 3.86 -5.80 4.22
N CYS A 274 4.05 -4.90 5.20
CA CYS A 274 3.04 -3.92 5.62
C CYS A 274 3.70 -2.69 6.26
N CYS A 275 2.86 -1.87 6.89
CA CYS A 275 3.30 -1.01 8.00
C CYS A 275 4.21 0.15 7.55
N PHE A 276 4.14 0.52 6.27
CA PHE A 276 4.64 1.76 5.71
C PHE A 276 3.53 2.81 5.76
N SER A 277 3.74 3.90 6.46
CA SER A 277 2.74 4.93 6.68
C SER A 277 3.11 6.21 5.93
N ALA A 278 2.22 6.68 5.06
CA ALA A 278 2.43 7.88 4.25
C ALA A 278 1.12 8.66 4.02
N THR A 279 1.24 9.92 3.57
CA THR A 279 0.08 10.74 3.20
C THR A 279 -0.57 10.25 1.91
N LEU A 280 -1.85 10.57 1.69
CA LEU A 280 -2.51 10.23 0.41
C LEU A 280 -1.78 10.81 -0.79
N ARG A 281 -1.27 12.04 -0.67
CA ARG A 281 -0.58 12.72 -1.75
C ARG A 281 0.73 12.05 -2.13
N ASP A 282 1.45 11.49 -1.16
CA ASP A 282 2.70 10.77 -1.44
C ASP A 282 2.44 9.38 -1.99
N TRP A 283 1.37 8.70 -1.56
CA TRP A 283 0.88 7.50 -2.23
C TRP A 283 0.48 7.78 -3.69
N ALA A 284 -0.15 8.93 -3.96
CA ALA A 284 -0.49 9.33 -5.32
C ALA A 284 0.75 9.61 -6.17
N ARG A 285 1.80 10.24 -5.60
CA ARG A 285 3.09 10.43 -6.29
C ARG A 285 3.75 9.12 -6.66
N LEU A 286 3.72 8.13 -5.75
CA LEU A 286 4.23 6.80 -6.05
C LEU A 286 3.42 6.15 -7.20
N GLY A 287 2.09 6.22 -7.14
CA GLY A 287 1.23 5.72 -8.22
C GLY A 287 1.54 6.40 -9.56
N LEU A 288 1.76 7.70 -9.56
CA LEU A 288 2.13 8.46 -10.76
C LEU A 288 3.52 8.08 -11.28
N LEU A 289 4.50 7.90 -10.39
CA LEU A 289 5.84 7.43 -10.75
C LEU A 289 5.76 6.08 -11.49
N LEU A 290 4.93 5.16 -10.98
CA LEU A 290 4.73 3.86 -11.63
C LEU A 290 3.96 3.99 -12.95
N ALA A 291 2.97 4.90 -13.06
CA ALA A 291 2.29 5.20 -14.32
C ALA A 291 3.24 5.76 -15.39
N ASP A 292 4.24 6.51 -14.96
CA ASP A 292 5.28 7.12 -15.80
C ASP A 292 6.47 6.17 -16.07
N GLY A 293 6.28 4.84 -15.84
CA GLY A 293 7.29 3.83 -16.10
C GLY A 293 8.53 3.94 -15.20
N GLY A 294 8.39 4.51 -14.00
CA GLY A 294 9.48 4.67 -13.03
C GLY A 294 10.34 5.92 -13.24
N ALA A 295 9.98 6.77 -14.19
CA ALA A 295 10.72 8.01 -14.44
C ALA A 295 10.03 9.23 -13.80
N ARG A 296 10.83 10.18 -13.34
CA ARG A 296 10.37 11.47 -12.86
C ARG A 296 11.10 12.60 -13.57
N ASP A 297 10.36 13.48 -14.27
CA ASP A 297 10.93 14.58 -15.04
C ASP A 297 12.04 14.13 -16.04
N GLY A 298 11.82 12.97 -16.68
CA GLY A 298 12.78 12.36 -17.61
C GLY A 298 13.95 11.65 -16.91
N ARG A 299 14.03 11.66 -15.59
CA ARG A 299 15.07 10.97 -14.82
C ARG A 299 14.55 9.63 -14.32
N PRO A 300 15.26 8.52 -14.59
CA PRO A 300 14.87 7.21 -14.05
C PRO A 300 15.06 7.19 -12.52
N VAL A 301 14.01 6.83 -11.80
CA VAL A 301 14.02 6.54 -10.36
C VAL A 301 13.98 5.03 -10.15
N ILE A 302 13.16 4.35 -10.95
CA ILE A 302 13.06 2.88 -10.99
C ILE A 302 13.34 2.47 -12.43
N PRO A 303 14.11 1.40 -12.70
CA PRO A 303 14.34 0.93 -14.07
C PRO A 303 13.01 0.65 -14.79
N ALA A 304 12.84 1.18 -16.00
CA ALA A 304 11.59 1.09 -16.75
C ALA A 304 11.15 -0.35 -17.03
N ASP A 305 12.09 -1.21 -17.43
CA ASP A 305 11.83 -2.63 -17.67
C ASP A 305 11.38 -3.35 -16.41
N TRP A 306 11.88 -2.91 -15.24
CA TRP A 306 11.45 -3.44 -13.96
C TRP A 306 10.01 -3.05 -13.65
N VAL A 307 9.64 -1.77 -13.80
CA VAL A 307 8.26 -1.32 -13.61
C VAL A 307 7.32 -2.06 -14.53
N LYS A 308 7.69 -2.21 -15.82
CA LYS A 308 6.91 -3.00 -16.78
C LYS A 308 6.72 -4.44 -16.33
N ALA A 309 7.77 -5.13 -15.88
CA ALA A 309 7.69 -6.51 -15.39
C ALA A 309 6.84 -6.60 -14.11
N ALA A 310 7.01 -5.66 -13.18
CA ALA A 310 6.30 -5.64 -11.91
C ALA A 310 4.80 -5.37 -12.06
N THR A 311 4.40 -4.62 -13.07
CA THR A 311 3.01 -4.23 -13.33
C THR A 311 2.35 -5.03 -14.47
N SER A 312 2.99 -6.10 -14.90
CA SER A 312 2.49 -7.04 -15.89
C SER A 312 2.27 -8.44 -15.28
N PRO A 313 1.35 -9.23 -15.84
CA PRO A 313 1.11 -10.60 -15.37
C PRO A 313 2.38 -11.45 -15.33
N GLN A 314 2.55 -12.20 -14.24
CA GLN A 314 3.60 -13.20 -14.08
C GLN A 314 2.99 -14.59 -13.88
N ALA A 315 3.57 -15.59 -14.55
CA ALA A 315 3.14 -16.97 -14.36
C ALA A 315 3.39 -17.43 -12.91
N PRO A 316 2.59 -18.32 -12.35
CA PRO A 316 1.42 -19.00 -12.95
C PRO A 316 0.09 -18.26 -12.76
N TYR A 317 0.06 -17.07 -12.11
CA TYR A 317 -1.17 -16.33 -11.85
C TYR A 317 -1.21 -14.99 -12.59
N PRO A 318 -2.13 -14.82 -13.57
CA PRO A 318 -2.16 -13.63 -14.44
C PRO A 318 -2.63 -12.34 -13.72
N GLY A 319 -3.19 -12.45 -12.52
CA GLY A 319 -3.63 -11.31 -11.71
C GLY A 319 -2.53 -10.68 -10.85
N TYR A 320 -1.28 -11.13 -10.98
CA TYR A 320 -0.18 -10.67 -10.14
C TYR A 320 1.13 -10.51 -10.92
N GLY A 321 1.83 -9.41 -10.64
CA GLY A 321 3.17 -9.12 -11.12
C GLY A 321 4.23 -9.33 -10.04
N TYR A 322 5.25 -8.48 -9.98
CA TYR A 322 6.18 -8.48 -8.85
C TYR A 322 5.58 -7.69 -7.69
N GLN A 323 5.00 -8.41 -6.72
CA GLN A 323 4.35 -7.86 -5.53
C GLN A 323 3.30 -6.78 -5.83
N THR A 324 2.70 -6.84 -7.03
CA THR A 324 1.74 -5.85 -7.54
C THR A 324 0.55 -6.57 -8.16
N TRP A 325 -0.66 -6.16 -7.80
CA TRP A 325 -1.88 -6.69 -8.38
C TRP A 325 -2.10 -6.13 -9.78
N VAL A 326 -2.42 -6.98 -10.74
CA VAL A 326 -2.68 -6.63 -12.14
C VAL A 326 -4.14 -6.93 -12.46
N SER A 327 -4.82 -5.98 -13.10
CA SER A 327 -6.18 -6.20 -13.59
C SER A 327 -6.22 -7.32 -14.64
N MET A 328 -7.25 -8.14 -14.61
CA MET A 328 -7.45 -9.16 -15.63
C MET A 328 -7.64 -8.56 -17.05
N LYS A 329 -8.01 -7.27 -17.13
CA LYS A 329 -8.07 -6.52 -18.40
C LYS A 329 -6.67 -6.04 -18.85
N GLN A 330 -5.67 -6.12 -17.99
CA GLN A 330 -4.28 -5.71 -18.21
C GLN A 330 -4.10 -4.24 -18.61
N ASP A 331 -5.11 -3.40 -18.37
CA ASP A 331 -5.12 -1.96 -18.66
C ASP A 331 -4.64 -1.13 -17.46
N ARG A 332 -4.63 -1.75 -16.27
CA ARG A 332 -4.35 -1.11 -14.99
C ARG A 332 -3.73 -2.08 -13.99
N PHE A 333 -3.12 -1.53 -12.99
CA PHE A 333 -2.62 -2.26 -11.83
C PHE A 333 -2.94 -1.53 -10.54
N HIS A 334 -2.75 -2.18 -9.41
CA HIS A 334 -2.99 -1.56 -8.12
C HIS A 334 -2.12 -2.15 -7.01
N LEU A 335 -1.77 -1.30 -6.07
CA LEU A 335 -1.29 -1.67 -4.76
C LEU A 335 -2.53 -1.91 -3.90
N ARG A 336 -2.58 -3.01 -3.17
CA ARG A 336 -3.74 -3.33 -2.33
C ARG A 336 -3.31 -3.74 -0.92
N GLY A 337 -4.04 -3.29 0.08
CA GLY A 337 -3.85 -3.63 1.48
C GLY A 337 -5.15 -3.96 2.19
N LEU A 338 -5.04 -4.70 3.28
CA LEU A 338 -6.15 -5.08 4.14
C LEU A 338 -6.92 -3.83 4.62
N ARG A 339 -8.21 -3.96 4.92
CA ARG A 339 -9.08 -2.87 5.38
C ARG A 339 -9.37 -1.80 4.34
N GLY A 340 -9.13 -2.06 3.05
CA GLY A 340 -9.48 -1.15 1.97
C GLY A 340 -8.38 -0.16 1.58
N GLN A 341 -7.13 -0.42 1.92
CA GLN A 341 -6.02 0.38 1.40
C GLN A 341 -5.81 0.07 -0.07
N ALA A 342 -5.75 1.07 -0.93
CA ALA A 342 -5.46 0.87 -2.35
C ALA A 342 -4.82 2.10 -3.01
N VAL A 343 -3.95 1.86 -3.97
CA VAL A 343 -3.51 2.83 -4.98
C VAL A 343 -3.79 2.21 -6.34
N TRP A 344 -4.80 2.73 -7.03
CA TRP A 344 -5.18 2.32 -8.37
C TRP A 344 -4.44 3.17 -9.40
N VAL A 345 -3.92 2.54 -10.42
CA VAL A 345 -3.14 3.22 -11.45
C VAL A 345 -3.60 2.76 -12.83
N HIS A 346 -3.99 3.73 -13.67
CA HIS A 346 -4.25 3.53 -15.09
C HIS A 346 -3.21 4.30 -15.91
N PRO A 347 -2.16 3.61 -16.41
CA PRO A 347 -1.03 4.27 -17.05
C PRO A 347 -1.41 5.11 -18.28
N ALA A 348 -2.30 4.59 -19.11
CA ALA A 348 -2.66 5.26 -20.37
C ALA A 348 -3.22 6.69 -20.18
N THR A 349 -3.99 6.94 -19.12
CA THR A 349 -4.51 8.26 -18.79
C THR A 349 -3.73 8.94 -17.67
N ARG A 350 -2.72 8.29 -17.11
CA ARG A 350 -1.98 8.72 -15.91
C ARG A 350 -2.92 9.06 -14.75
N THR A 351 -4.00 8.28 -14.61
CA THR A 351 -4.99 8.42 -13.52
C THR A 351 -4.56 7.57 -12.34
N VAL A 352 -4.53 8.20 -11.17
CA VAL A 352 -4.24 7.55 -9.89
C VAL A 352 -5.39 7.82 -8.92
N VAL A 353 -5.89 6.77 -8.28
CA VAL A 353 -6.86 6.87 -7.19
C VAL A 353 -6.25 6.26 -5.96
N VAL A 354 -6.05 7.07 -4.92
CA VAL A 354 -5.61 6.60 -3.61
C VAL A 354 -6.81 6.52 -2.69
N HIS A 355 -6.93 5.40 -2.04
CA HIS A 355 -8.04 5.09 -1.16
C HIS A 355 -7.49 4.46 0.13
N THR A 356 -7.88 5.00 1.27
CA THR A 356 -7.59 4.43 2.58
C THR A 356 -8.90 4.22 3.35
N GLY A 357 -8.94 3.21 4.21
CA GLY A 357 -10.18 2.88 4.90
C GLY A 357 -9.98 1.98 6.11
N VAL A 358 -11.12 1.71 6.77
CA VAL A 358 -11.23 0.81 7.92
C VAL A 358 -12.35 -0.22 7.69
N TYR A 359 -12.35 -0.83 6.51
CA TYR A 359 -13.34 -1.81 6.09
C TYR A 359 -13.33 -3.04 7.00
N ARG A 360 -14.45 -3.74 7.10
CA ARG A 360 -14.51 -5.03 7.79
C ARG A 360 -13.65 -6.06 7.07
N ILE A 361 -12.98 -6.93 7.83
CA ILE A 361 -12.26 -8.06 7.26
C ILE A 361 -13.28 -9.13 6.89
N GLY A 362 -13.15 -9.70 5.70
CA GLY A 362 -14.02 -10.74 5.17
C GLY A 362 -14.95 -10.25 4.05
N GLY A 363 -15.14 -11.11 3.06
CA GLY A 363 -15.95 -10.86 1.87
C GLY A 363 -15.27 -10.05 0.76
N ASN A 364 -15.56 -10.41 -0.48
CA ASN A 364 -15.05 -9.71 -1.69
C ASN A 364 -15.85 -8.43 -2.02
N THR A 365 -16.90 -8.11 -1.28
CA THR A 365 -17.80 -7.00 -1.61
C THR A 365 -17.11 -5.65 -1.64
N ALA A 366 -16.22 -5.40 -0.68
CA ALA A 366 -15.43 -4.16 -0.62
C ALA A 366 -14.47 -4.03 -1.81
N ALA A 367 -13.81 -5.13 -2.19
CA ALA A 367 -12.90 -5.14 -3.33
C ALA A 367 -13.64 -4.88 -4.65
N VAL A 368 -14.78 -5.53 -4.87
CA VAL A 368 -15.63 -5.33 -6.05
C VAL A 368 -16.16 -3.90 -6.11
N ALA A 369 -16.58 -3.33 -4.97
CA ALA A 369 -17.06 -1.96 -4.90
C ALA A 369 -15.94 -0.96 -5.30
N GLN A 370 -14.71 -1.18 -4.83
CA GLN A 370 -13.55 -0.38 -5.21
C GLN A 370 -13.23 -0.48 -6.71
N ASP A 371 -13.25 -1.67 -7.29
CA ASP A 371 -13.01 -1.89 -8.72
C ASP A 371 -14.05 -1.17 -9.57
N ASN A 372 -15.34 -1.28 -9.20
CA ASN A 372 -16.44 -0.60 -9.87
C ASN A 372 -16.32 0.93 -9.73
N PHE A 373 -15.94 1.41 -8.56
CA PHE A 373 -15.72 2.83 -8.32
C PHE A 373 -14.59 3.37 -9.20
N PHE A 374 -13.48 2.64 -9.32
CA PHE A 374 -12.38 3.04 -10.21
C PHE A 374 -12.84 3.12 -11.67
N ASP A 375 -13.67 2.19 -12.14
CA ASP A 375 -14.28 2.26 -13.49
C ASP A 375 -15.16 3.51 -13.67
N VAL A 376 -15.89 3.94 -12.63
CA VAL A 376 -16.66 5.19 -12.66
C VAL A 376 -15.72 6.39 -12.80
N ILE A 377 -14.66 6.44 -12.01
CA ILE A 377 -13.65 7.52 -12.08
C ILE A 377 -13.00 7.58 -13.47
N LEU A 378 -12.58 6.44 -14.02
CA LEU A 378 -11.95 6.41 -15.35
C LEU A 378 -12.88 6.97 -16.44
N ARG A 379 -14.17 6.65 -16.40
CA ARG A 379 -15.16 7.22 -17.32
C ARG A 379 -15.30 8.73 -17.13
N ALA A 380 -15.35 9.21 -15.89
CA ALA A 380 -15.52 10.62 -15.58
C ALA A 380 -14.31 11.49 -15.98
N VAL A 381 -13.09 10.96 -15.87
CA VAL A 381 -11.86 11.69 -16.24
C VAL A 381 -11.44 11.48 -17.68
N GLY A 382 -12.02 10.48 -18.37
CA GLY A 382 -11.73 10.19 -19.78
C GLY A 382 -12.49 11.09 -20.77
N ASN A 383 -13.55 11.75 -20.30
CA ASN A 383 -14.32 12.76 -21.01
C ASN A 383 -13.76 14.15 -20.71
#